data_02eae0475414d880d4c1de61f36cc24f
#
_entry.id   02eae0475414d880d4c1de61f36cc24f
#
_cell.length_a   1.000
_cell.length_b   1.000
_cell.length_c   1.000
_cell.angle_alpha   90.00
_cell.angle_beta   90.00
_cell.angle_gamma   90.00
#
_symmetry.space_group_name_H-M   'P 1'
#
loop_
_entity.id
_entity.type
_entity.pdbx_description
1 polymer ?
#
loop_
_entity_poly.entity_id
_entity_poly.type
_entity_poly.pdbx_seq_one_letter_code
_entity_poly.pdbx_strand_id
1 'polypeptide(L)'
;MKTLHGRCIQQWKRRFKHVCDSKVSPYFRKRDLKGFCRESGVITADGMIEDMAFNNAKFDFDGEYHGWSPEFSKFFDENREKYINEARLFLNEEATNEEIDDLIEEEISNWN
;
A
#
# COMPACT_ATOMS: atom_id res chain seq x y z
N MET A 1 13.06 -13.42 -3.77
CA MET A 1 11.99 -12.55 -4.28
C MET A 1 11.59 -11.55 -3.22
N LYS A 2 11.57 -10.27 -3.58
CA LYS A 2 11.18 -9.22 -2.64
C LYS A 2 9.67 -9.19 -2.50
N THR A 3 9.19 -9.06 -1.26
CA THR A 3 7.75 -8.92 -1.00
C THR A 3 7.26 -7.53 -1.39
N LEU A 4 5.95 -7.38 -1.56
CA LEU A 4 5.34 -6.07 -1.80
C LEU A 4 5.70 -5.09 -0.69
N HIS A 5 5.62 -5.50 0.57
CA HIS A 5 5.97 -4.65 1.71
C HIS A 5 7.42 -4.16 1.62
N GLY A 6 8.35 -5.06 1.34
CA GLY A 6 9.77 -4.69 1.18
C GLY A 6 10.00 -3.73 0.04
N ARG A 7 9.30 -3.93 -1.06
CA ARG A 7 9.41 -3.04 -2.24
C ARG A 7 8.84 -1.66 -1.95
N CYS A 8 7.70 -1.58 -1.27
CA CYS A 8 7.11 -0.30 -0.86
C CYS A 8 8.04 0.45 0.08
N ILE A 9 8.64 -0.23 1.06
CA ILE A 9 9.61 0.37 1.97
C ILE A 9 10.79 0.93 1.18
N GLN A 10 11.31 0.19 0.20
CA GLN A 10 12.42 0.65 -0.63
C GLN A 10 12.07 1.88 -1.45
N GLN A 11 10.86 1.91 -2.04
CA GLN A 11 10.43 3.08 -2.82
C GLN A 11 10.26 4.32 -1.94
N TRP A 12 9.75 4.17 -0.72
CA TRP A 12 9.71 5.26 0.25
C TRP A 12 11.12 5.77 0.58
N LYS A 13 12.07 4.87 0.79
CA LYS A 13 13.46 5.24 1.05
C LYS A 13 14.08 6.02 -0.12
N ARG A 14 13.82 5.58 -1.35
CA ARG A 14 14.30 6.28 -2.54
C ARG A 14 13.71 7.67 -2.64
N ARG A 15 12.40 7.81 -2.40
CA ARG A 15 11.71 9.10 -2.47
C ARG A 15 12.26 10.10 -1.46
N PHE A 16 12.61 9.65 -0.27
CA PHE A 16 13.10 10.50 0.80
C PHE A 16 14.63 10.55 0.92
N LYS A 17 15.35 9.92 0.02
CA LYS A 17 16.81 9.95 0.01
C LYS A 17 17.34 11.39 -0.04
N HIS A 18 16.76 12.23 -0.87
CA HIS A 18 17.15 13.64 -0.99
C HIS A 18 16.88 14.42 0.28
N VAL A 19 15.84 14.09 1.02
CA VAL A 19 15.53 14.74 2.30
C VAL A 19 16.61 14.45 3.33
N CYS A 20 17.13 13.20 3.35
CA CYS A 20 18.27 12.83 4.20
C CYS A 20 19.55 13.56 3.83
N ASP A 21 19.82 13.66 2.52
CA ASP A 21 21.08 14.20 2.01
C ASP A 21 21.12 15.72 1.99
N SER A 22 19.96 16.39 1.98
CA SER A 22 19.87 17.85 1.78
C SER A 22 19.95 18.66 3.08
N LYS A 23 20.01 18.04 4.23
CA LYS A 23 20.03 18.71 5.55
C LYS A 23 18.82 19.64 5.76
N VAL A 24 17.73 19.40 5.04
CA VAL A 24 16.55 20.27 5.05
C VAL A 24 15.79 20.15 6.37
N SER A 25 15.93 19.05 7.09
CA SER A 25 15.27 18.90 8.38
C SER A 25 16.24 18.42 9.44
N PRO A 26 16.70 19.32 10.32
CA PRO A 26 17.56 18.94 11.43
C PRO A 26 16.86 18.06 12.47
N TYR A 27 15.53 17.93 12.34
CA TYR A 27 14.73 17.13 13.27
C TYR A 27 14.65 15.66 12.90
N PHE A 28 14.94 15.31 11.62
CA PHE A 28 14.94 13.92 11.20
C PHE A 28 16.36 13.36 11.28
N ARG A 29 16.62 12.61 12.32
CA ARG A 29 17.82 11.81 12.37
C ARG A 29 17.68 10.67 11.36
N LYS A 30 18.82 10.21 10.83
CA LYS A 30 18.84 9.13 9.85
C LYS A 30 18.06 7.90 10.32
N ARG A 31 18.10 7.63 11.63
CA ARG A 31 17.37 6.53 12.25
C ARG A 31 15.84 6.72 12.19
N ASP A 32 15.41 7.95 12.47
CA ASP A 32 13.96 8.27 12.50
C ASP A 32 13.37 8.21 11.10
N LEU A 33 14.12 8.67 10.10
CA LEU A 33 13.69 8.59 8.71
C LEU A 33 13.55 7.13 8.24
N LYS A 34 14.47 6.26 8.67
CA LYS A 34 14.42 4.84 8.33
C LYS A 34 13.15 4.19 8.90
N GLY A 35 12.80 4.50 10.16
CA GLY A 35 11.57 4.02 10.77
C GLY A 35 10.33 4.56 10.10
N PHE A 36 10.33 5.85 9.75
CA PHE A 36 9.24 6.48 9.01
C PHE A 36 8.99 5.79 7.66
N CYS A 37 10.06 5.53 6.89
CA CYS A 37 9.94 4.87 5.60
C CYS A 37 9.41 3.44 5.73
N ARG A 38 9.81 2.73 6.79
CA ARG A 38 9.31 1.39 7.05
C ARG A 38 7.81 1.39 7.34
N GLU A 39 7.35 2.26 8.24
CA GLU A 39 5.95 2.37 8.58
C GLU A 39 5.11 2.79 7.38
N SER A 40 5.56 3.80 6.64
CA SER A 40 4.86 4.29 5.47
C SER A 40 4.78 3.24 4.36
N GLY A 41 5.87 2.47 4.16
CA GLY A 41 5.88 1.39 3.19
C GLY A 41 4.89 0.28 3.53
N VAL A 42 4.79 -0.07 4.81
CA VAL A 42 3.82 -1.07 5.26
C VAL A 42 2.39 -0.58 5.02
N ILE A 43 2.10 0.67 5.34
CA ILE A 43 0.77 1.28 5.12
C ILE A 43 0.43 1.26 3.63
N THR A 44 1.37 1.65 2.77
CA THR A 44 1.15 1.64 1.31
C THR A 44 0.86 0.23 0.81
N ALA A 45 1.65 -0.76 1.23
CA ALA A 45 1.46 -2.15 0.80
C ALA A 45 0.13 -2.71 1.30
N ASP A 46 -0.22 -2.46 2.56
CA ASP A 46 -1.49 -2.93 3.12
C ASP A 46 -2.68 -2.29 2.40
N GLY A 47 -2.59 -1.00 2.07
CA GLY A 47 -3.62 -0.31 1.29
C GLY A 47 -3.81 -0.92 -0.09
N MET A 48 -2.73 -1.22 -0.80
CA MET A 48 -2.81 -1.88 -2.11
C MET A 48 -3.49 -3.24 -2.01
N ILE A 49 -3.12 -4.03 -1.00
CA ILE A 49 -3.68 -5.37 -0.80
C ILE A 49 -5.17 -5.27 -0.46
N GLU A 50 -5.55 -4.39 0.46
CA GLU A 50 -6.93 -4.23 0.88
C GLU A 50 -7.82 -3.72 -0.25
N ASP A 51 -7.36 -2.75 -1.03
CA ASP A 51 -8.12 -2.22 -2.16
C ASP A 51 -8.36 -3.31 -3.21
N MET A 52 -7.34 -4.07 -3.54
CA MET A 52 -7.48 -5.16 -4.51
C MET A 52 -8.42 -6.25 -3.98
N ALA A 53 -8.26 -6.63 -2.72
CA ALA A 53 -9.11 -7.65 -2.10
C ALA A 53 -10.57 -7.20 -2.09
N PHE A 54 -10.83 -5.96 -1.72
CA PHE A 54 -12.18 -5.39 -1.71
C PHE A 54 -12.80 -5.40 -3.11
N ASN A 55 -12.06 -4.92 -4.10
CA ASN A 55 -12.55 -4.83 -5.48
C ASN A 55 -12.82 -6.22 -6.06
N ASN A 56 -11.95 -7.19 -5.81
CA ASN A 56 -12.14 -8.54 -6.28
C ASN A 56 -13.35 -9.21 -5.63
N ALA A 57 -13.52 -9.01 -4.32
CA ALA A 57 -14.67 -9.53 -3.59
C ALA A 57 -15.97 -8.89 -4.08
N LYS A 58 -15.96 -7.59 -4.32
CA LYS A 58 -17.14 -6.86 -4.81
C LYS A 58 -17.56 -7.37 -6.19
N PHE A 59 -16.59 -7.55 -7.08
CA PHE A 59 -16.85 -8.08 -8.41
C PHE A 59 -17.43 -9.51 -8.35
N ASP A 60 -16.89 -10.36 -7.50
CA ASP A 60 -17.39 -11.73 -7.32
C ASP A 60 -18.80 -11.74 -6.73
N PHE A 61 -19.10 -10.75 -5.87
CA PHE A 61 -20.40 -10.68 -5.21
C PHE A 61 -21.53 -10.24 -6.15
N ASP A 62 -21.30 -9.15 -6.92
CA ASP A 62 -22.36 -8.58 -7.77
C ASP A 62 -21.92 -8.10 -9.15
N GLY A 63 -20.67 -8.36 -9.55
CA GLY A 63 -20.15 -7.99 -10.86
C GLY A 63 -19.76 -6.53 -10.99
N GLU A 64 -19.72 -5.78 -9.89
CA GLU A 64 -19.32 -4.37 -9.88
C GLU A 64 -18.10 -4.16 -9.00
N TYR A 65 -17.31 -3.13 -9.30
CA TYR A 65 -16.10 -2.81 -8.52
C TYR A 65 -16.35 -1.78 -7.42
N HIS A 66 -17.46 -1.06 -7.48
CA HIS A 66 -17.74 0.03 -6.56
C HIS A 66 -19.10 -0.15 -5.88
N GLY A 67 -19.24 0.48 -4.75
CA GLY A 67 -20.47 0.46 -3.99
C GLY A 67 -20.36 -0.37 -2.72
N TRP A 68 -21.36 -0.22 -1.88
CA TRP A 68 -21.40 -0.91 -0.60
C TRP A 68 -22.84 -1.29 -0.25
N SER A 69 -23.00 -2.43 0.37
CA SER A 69 -24.25 -2.85 0.96
C SER A 69 -23.98 -3.67 2.22
N PRO A 70 -24.95 -3.76 3.17
CA PRO A 70 -24.77 -4.61 4.33
C PRO A 70 -24.52 -6.08 3.97
N GLU A 71 -25.14 -6.57 2.91
CA GLU A 71 -24.98 -7.93 2.43
C GLU A 71 -23.56 -8.16 1.90
N PHE A 72 -23.03 -7.21 1.14
CA PHE A 72 -21.65 -7.29 0.66
C PHE A 72 -20.66 -7.22 1.82
N SER A 73 -20.89 -6.33 2.78
CA SER A 73 -20.02 -6.21 3.95
C SER A 73 -19.90 -7.54 4.69
N LYS A 74 -21.02 -8.23 4.88
CA LYS A 74 -21.04 -9.55 5.51
C LYS A 74 -20.27 -10.57 4.66
N PHE A 75 -20.49 -10.59 3.36
CA PHE A 75 -19.78 -11.47 2.44
C PHE A 75 -18.27 -11.24 2.50
N PHE A 76 -17.85 -9.98 2.46
CA PHE A 76 -16.44 -9.64 2.52
C PHE A 76 -15.81 -10.04 3.85
N ASP A 77 -16.49 -9.76 4.97
CA ASP A 77 -15.97 -10.13 6.28
C ASP A 77 -15.79 -11.65 6.42
N GLU A 78 -16.70 -12.43 5.89
CA GLU A 78 -16.64 -13.89 5.92
C GLU A 78 -15.53 -14.46 5.04
N ASN A 79 -15.16 -13.75 3.97
CA ASN A 79 -14.20 -14.22 2.97
C ASN A 79 -12.92 -13.35 2.91
N ARG A 80 -12.76 -12.42 3.84
CA ARG A 80 -11.67 -11.44 3.83
C ARG A 80 -10.29 -12.08 3.72
N GLU A 81 -10.03 -13.10 4.53
CA GLU A 81 -8.72 -13.74 4.55
C GLU A 81 -8.35 -14.32 3.19
N LYS A 82 -9.31 -14.94 2.52
CA LYS A 82 -9.11 -15.50 1.18
C LYS A 82 -8.72 -14.41 0.18
N TYR A 83 -9.48 -13.31 0.13
CA TYR A 83 -9.22 -12.23 -0.82
C TYR A 83 -7.94 -11.48 -0.49
N ILE A 84 -7.63 -11.28 0.77
CA ILE A 84 -6.38 -10.66 1.19
C ILE A 84 -5.18 -11.50 0.77
N ASN A 85 -5.23 -12.82 0.98
CA ASN A 85 -4.12 -13.70 0.61
C ASN A 85 -3.92 -13.75 -0.92
N GLU A 86 -4.99 -13.83 -1.68
CA GLU A 86 -4.93 -13.81 -3.15
C GLU A 86 -4.35 -12.49 -3.66
N ALA A 87 -4.79 -11.36 -3.11
CA ALA A 87 -4.29 -10.05 -3.50
C ALA A 87 -2.81 -9.90 -3.16
N ARG A 88 -2.39 -10.36 -2.00
CA ARG A 88 -0.98 -10.31 -1.58
C ARG A 88 -0.10 -11.08 -2.55
N LEU A 89 -0.48 -12.30 -2.89
CA LEU A 89 0.29 -13.14 -3.81
C LEU A 89 0.38 -12.51 -5.20
N PHE A 90 -0.74 -12.00 -5.70
CA PHE A 90 -0.77 -11.32 -6.99
C PHE A 90 0.14 -10.11 -7.00
N LEU A 91 0.02 -9.23 -6.01
CA LEU A 91 0.78 -7.98 -5.96
C LEU A 91 2.27 -8.21 -5.71
N ASN A 92 2.64 -9.26 -4.98
CA ASN A 92 4.06 -9.61 -4.83
C ASN A 92 4.71 -9.86 -6.18
N GLU A 93 3.98 -10.44 -7.14
CA GLU A 93 4.50 -10.78 -8.46
C GLU A 93 4.29 -9.67 -9.49
N GLU A 94 3.12 -9.03 -9.47
CA GLU A 94 2.67 -8.18 -10.57
C GLU A 94 2.74 -6.67 -10.30
N ALA A 95 2.83 -6.24 -9.05
CA ALA A 95 2.92 -4.80 -8.75
C ALA A 95 4.23 -4.23 -9.29
N THR A 96 4.15 -3.09 -9.97
CA THR A 96 5.33 -2.41 -10.50
C THR A 96 5.80 -1.31 -9.56
N ASN A 97 7.08 -0.95 -9.66
CA ASN A 97 7.63 0.17 -8.90
C ASN A 97 6.94 1.49 -9.26
N GLU A 98 6.54 1.64 -10.53
CA GLU A 98 5.80 2.81 -10.98
C GLU A 98 4.46 2.95 -10.28
N GLU A 99 3.71 1.86 -10.15
CA GLU A 99 2.44 1.86 -9.41
C GLU A 99 2.63 2.23 -7.94
N ILE A 100 3.68 1.70 -7.32
CA ILE A 100 4.03 2.02 -5.93
C ILE A 100 4.38 3.50 -5.81
N ASP A 101 5.20 4.02 -6.70
CA ASP A 101 5.62 5.43 -6.71
C ASP A 101 4.42 6.36 -6.87
N ASP A 102 3.48 6.03 -7.75
CA ASP A 102 2.27 6.81 -7.95
C ASP A 102 1.44 6.90 -6.66
N LEU A 103 1.32 5.81 -5.94
CA LEU A 103 0.61 5.80 -4.66
C LEU A 103 1.34 6.61 -3.59
N ILE A 104 2.67 6.55 -3.56
CA ILE A 104 3.47 7.35 -2.63
C ILE A 104 3.26 8.83 -2.90
N GLU A 105 3.29 9.25 -4.17
CA GLU A 105 3.04 10.65 -4.54
C GLU A 105 1.64 11.09 -4.16
N GLU A 106 0.65 10.23 -4.31
CA GLU A 106 -0.73 10.51 -3.90
C GLU A 106 -0.82 10.70 -2.38
N GLU A 107 -0.18 9.84 -1.61
CA GLU A 107 -0.14 9.96 -0.14
C GLU A 107 0.52 11.26 0.29
N ILE A 108 1.67 11.60 -0.30
CA ILE A 108 2.40 12.82 0.01
C ILE A 108 1.56 14.06 -0.33
N SER A 109 0.85 14.04 -1.44
CA SER A 109 0.01 15.18 -1.85
C SER A 109 -1.13 15.47 -0.89
N ASN A 110 -1.51 14.51 -0.07
CA ASN A 110 -2.57 14.66 0.94
C ASN A 110 -2.05 15.15 2.29
N TRP A 111 -0.76 15.42 2.42
CA TRP A 111 -0.12 15.81 3.68
C TRP A 111 -0.20 17.33 3.96
N ASN A 112 -1.23 17.99 3.64
CA ASN A 112 -1.34 19.42 3.96
C ASN A 112 -2.41 19.69 4.99
#